data_541283196a5b81a46d4389ade0b173c3
#
_entry.id   541283196a5b81a46d4389ade0b173c3
#
_cell.length_a   1.000
_cell.length_b   1.000
_cell.length_c   1.000
_cell.angle_alpha   90.00
_cell.angle_beta   90.00
_cell.angle_gamma   90.00
#
_symmetry.space_group_name_H-M   'P 1'
#
loop_
_entity.id
_entity.type
_entity.pdbx_description
1 polymer ?
#
loop_
_entity_poly.entity_id
_entity_poly.type
_entity_poly.pdbx_seq_one_letter_code
_entity_poly.pdbx_strand_id
1 'polypeptide(L)'
;MEKCIEIVATSDVHAPLYLDKFADEIKKIKFLDKKLFLFAGDMIERGKIEYYTDIISLVKKYYSGKIIGILGNDEYDTLLDTLVKEYEDIVWLYDDKIILEINDLSIGIIGTKGSLDKPTWWQSKNIKNIRKIYANRIKKIATLLKELKHKCDIMILLSHYAVTYKNLVGEPKSIWPMLGSNRFEELIKKYRPDVVIHGHAHRSTRTYTEIYDTKIYNVAFPANGKIVIIKLKKEKKGILQYFE
;
A
#
# COMPACT_ATOMS: atom_id res chain seq x y z
N MET A 1 -7.82 -9.45 -26.40
CA MET A 1 -7.69 -8.01 -26.06
C MET A 1 -6.92 -7.91 -24.75
N GLU A 2 -5.93 -7.04 -24.67
CA GLU A 2 -5.17 -6.75 -23.46
C GLU A 2 -6.11 -6.07 -22.45
N LYS A 3 -6.25 -6.65 -21.24
CA LYS A 3 -7.05 -6.03 -20.19
C LYS A 3 -6.15 -5.12 -19.36
N CYS A 4 -6.58 -3.88 -19.17
CA CYS A 4 -5.85 -2.86 -18.43
C CYS A 4 -6.73 -2.30 -17.32
N ILE A 5 -6.14 -2.07 -16.15
CA ILE A 5 -6.75 -1.35 -15.03
C ILE A 5 -5.82 -0.21 -14.59
N GLU A 6 -6.38 0.94 -14.30
CA GLU A 6 -5.69 2.04 -13.66
C GLU A 6 -6.10 2.13 -12.18
N ILE A 7 -5.08 2.15 -11.32
CA ILE A 7 -5.22 2.30 -9.87
C ILE A 7 -4.68 3.66 -9.48
N VAL A 8 -5.38 4.33 -8.59
CA VAL A 8 -4.89 5.56 -7.93
C VAL A 8 -4.35 5.17 -6.55
N ALA A 9 -3.17 5.64 -6.18
CA ALA A 9 -2.56 5.31 -4.90
C ALA A 9 -1.84 6.50 -4.28
N THR A 10 -1.91 6.62 -2.96
CA THR A 10 -1.18 7.62 -2.17
C THR A 10 -0.97 7.11 -0.74
N SER A 11 -0.07 7.75 -0.02
CA SER A 11 0.17 7.60 1.41
C SER A 11 0.81 8.86 1.97
N ASP A 12 0.98 8.91 3.28
CA ASP A 12 1.78 9.93 3.95
C ASP A 12 1.30 11.37 3.66
N VAL A 13 -0.03 11.54 3.57
CA VAL A 13 -0.65 12.87 3.47
C VAL A 13 -0.52 13.61 4.79
N HIS A 14 -0.41 12.87 5.90
CA HIS A 14 -0.28 13.42 7.26
C HIS A 14 -1.20 14.60 7.49
N ALA A 15 -2.48 14.46 7.14
CA ALA A 15 -3.43 15.55 7.33
C ALA A 15 -3.40 16.04 8.79
N PRO A 16 -3.32 17.39 9.01
CA PRO A 16 -3.54 18.46 8.02
C PRO A 16 -2.31 18.89 7.21
N LEU A 17 -1.11 18.34 7.48
CA LEU A 17 0.16 18.87 6.97
C LEU A 17 0.20 19.03 5.44
N TYR A 18 -0.22 18.02 4.69
CA TYR A 18 -0.25 18.04 3.23
C TYR A 18 -1.66 18.06 2.64
N LEU A 19 -2.70 18.29 3.46
CA LEU A 19 -4.10 18.20 3.02
C LEU A 19 -4.41 19.14 1.85
N ASP A 20 -3.97 20.40 1.93
CA ASP A 20 -4.18 21.39 0.86
C ASP A 20 -3.52 20.98 -0.45
N LYS A 21 -2.27 20.49 -0.38
CA LYS A 21 -1.56 19.99 -1.56
C LYS A 21 -2.22 18.75 -2.15
N PHE A 22 -2.70 17.85 -1.27
CA PHE A 22 -3.45 16.68 -1.69
C PHE A 22 -4.76 17.09 -2.39
N ALA A 23 -5.45 18.13 -1.86
CA ALA A 23 -6.64 18.70 -2.48
C ALA A 23 -6.37 19.27 -3.88
N ASP A 24 -5.23 19.87 -4.09
CA ASP A 24 -4.86 20.40 -5.41
C ASP A 24 -4.47 19.29 -6.39
N GLU A 25 -3.85 18.22 -5.92
CA GLU A 25 -3.48 17.09 -6.77
C GLU A 25 -4.68 16.24 -7.18
N ILE A 26 -5.65 16.02 -6.27
CA ILE A 26 -6.83 15.21 -6.57
C ILE A 26 -7.70 15.84 -7.66
N LYS A 27 -7.79 17.17 -7.73
CA LYS A 27 -8.49 17.93 -8.78
C LYS A 27 -7.94 17.66 -10.18
N LYS A 28 -6.67 17.32 -10.30
CA LYS A 28 -5.99 17.08 -11.59
C LYS A 28 -6.26 15.69 -12.16
N ILE A 29 -6.79 14.77 -11.35
CA ILE A 29 -6.98 13.38 -11.75
C ILE A 29 -8.30 13.21 -12.50
N LYS A 30 -8.23 12.60 -13.68
CA LYS A 30 -9.42 12.15 -14.41
C LYS A 30 -9.82 10.77 -13.90
N PHE A 31 -10.90 10.69 -13.12
CA PHE A 31 -11.30 9.45 -12.43
C PHE A 31 -12.23 8.53 -13.25
N LEU A 32 -12.69 8.95 -14.42
CA LEU A 32 -13.74 8.25 -15.18
C LEU A 32 -13.51 6.73 -15.30
N ASP A 33 -12.29 6.31 -15.57
CA ASP A 33 -11.92 4.90 -15.79
C ASP A 33 -11.26 4.25 -14.57
N LYS A 34 -11.12 4.99 -13.44
CA LYS A 34 -10.43 4.52 -12.25
C LYS A 34 -11.42 3.90 -11.28
N LYS A 35 -11.23 2.63 -10.96
CA LYS A 35 -12.17 1.84 -10.12
C LYS A 35 -11.62 1.53 -8.74
N LEU A 36 -10.37 1.91 -8.46
CA LEU A 36 -9.69 1.58 -7.21
C LEU A 36 -8.78 2.71 -6.75
N PHE A 37 -8.99 3.17 -5.50
CA PHE A 37 -8.10 4.11 -4.83
C PHE A 37 -7.50 3.45 -3.59
N LEU A 38 -6.19 3.44 -3.49
CA LEU A 38 -5.44 2.78 -2.42
C LEU A 38 -4.77 3.81 -1.51
N PHE A 39 -5.03 3.73 -0.21
CA PHE A 39 -4.34 4.48 0.84
C PHE A 39 -3.32 3.57 1.51
N ALA A 40 -2.04 3.84 1.31
CA ALA A 40 -0.95 3.04 1.85
C ALA A 40 -0.46 3.52 3.23
N GLY A 41 -1.38 4.04 4.06
CA GLY A 41 -1.15 4.46 5.44
C GLY A 41 -0.62 5.89 5.59
N ASP A 42 -0.56 6.35 6.84
CA ASP A 42 -0.16 7.70 7.25
C ASP A 42 -0.92 8.80 6.49
N MET A 43 -2.22 8.57 6.28
CA MET A 43 -3.09 9.59 5.69
C MET A 43 -3.34 10.74 6.66
N ILE A 44 -3.31 10.47 7.96
CA ILE A 44 -3.49 11.42 9.06
C ILE A 44 -2.21 11.53 9.90
N GLU A 45 -2.07 12.59 10.68
CA GLU A 45 -0.96 12.80 11.61
C GLU A 45 -1.33 12.32 13.02
N ARG A 46 -0.47 11.47 13.63
CA ARG A 46 -0.48 11.16 15.08
C ARG A 46 -1.83 10.77 15.66
N GLY A 47 -2.57 9.90 14.96
CA GLY A 47 -3.84 9.37 15.42
C GLY A 47 -5.02 10.33 15.38
N LYS A 48 -4.92 11.47 14.71
CA LYS A 48 -5.99 12.45 14.55
C LYS A 48 -7.02 11.99 13.52
N ILE A 49 -7.80 10.97 13.88
CA ILE A 49 -8.73 10.27 12.97
C ILE A 49 -9.80 11.20 12.38
N GLU A 50 -10.14 12.28 13.04
CA GLU A 50 -11.11 13.28 12.56
C GLU A 50 -10.78 13.82 11.17
N TYR A 51 -9.51 13.88 10.78
CA TYR A 51 -9.09 14.32 9.43
C TYR A 51 -9.45 13.33 8.31
N TYR A 52 -9.82 12.09 8.63
CA TYR A 52 -10.37 11.19 7.61
C TYR A 52 -11.68 11.71 7.03
N THR A 53 -12.48 12.46 7.82
CA THR A 53 -13.70 13.13 7.33
C THR A 53 -13.37 14.09 6.19
N ASP A 54 -12.33 14.90 6.35
CA ASP A 54 -11.89 15.87 5.33
C ASP A 54 -11.32 15.15 4.10
N ILE A 55 -10.47 14.15 4.32
CA ILE A 55 -9.86 13.35 3.24
C ILE A 55 -10.94 12.64 2.41
N ILE A 56 -11.88 11.96 3.07
CA ILE A 56 -12.95 11.20 2.39
C ILE A 56 -13.87 12.15 1.63
N SER A 57 -14.29 13.25 2.27
CA SER A 57 -15.14 14.27 1.63
C SER A 57 -14.48 14.84 0.38
N LEU A 58 -13.18 15.12 0.47
CA LEU A 58 -12.41 15.61 -0.66
C LEU A 58 -12.31 14.56 -1.78
N VAL A 59 -12.01 13.30 -1.44
CA VAL A 59 -11.91 12.21 -2.42
C VAL A 59 -13.27 11.98 -3.09
N LYS A 60 -14.35 11.87 -2.33
CA LYS A 60 -15.70 11.60 -2.83
C LYS A 60 -16.26 12.69 -3.75
N LYS A 61 -15.76 13.91 -3.62
CA LYS A 61 -16.11 15.01 -4.55
C LYS A 61 -15.72 14.70 -6.00
N TYR A 62 -14.68 13.89 -6.23
CA TYR A 62 -14.13 13.60 -7.55
C TYR A 62 -14.17 12.12 -7.92
N TYR A 63 -14.34 11.24 -6.94
CA TYR A 63 -14.20 9.80 -7.09
C TYR A 63 -15.32 9.04 -6.37
N SER A 64 -16.00 8.15 -7.10
CA SER A 64 -17.10 7.32 -6.59
C SER A 64 -16.78 5.82 -6.53
N GLY A 65 -15.55 5.43 -6.85
CA GLY A 65 -15.14 4.02 -6.82
C GLY A 65 -14.77 3.54 -5.41
N LYS A 66 -14.22 2.34 -5.34
CA LYS A 66 -13.85 1.71 -4.07
C LYS A 66 -12.54 2.27 -3.52
N ILE A 67 -12.54 2.61 -2.24
CA ILE A 67 -11.36 3.03 -1.48
C ILE A 67 -10.93 1.87 -0.60
N ILE A 68 -9.65 1.49 -0.65
CA ILE A 68 -9.05 0.51 0.25
C ILE A 68 -7.91 1.18 1.00
N GLY A 69 -7.91 1.06 2.32
CA GLY A 69 -6.93 1.64 3.19
C GLY A 69 -6.20 0.61 4.05
N ILE A 70 -4.98 0.92 4.40
CA ILE A 70 -4.21 0.24 5.44
C ILE A 70 -3.73 1.27 6.46
N LEU A 71 -3.39 0.80 7.66
CA LEU A 71 -2.77 1.65 8.66
C LEU A 71 -1.30 1.90 8.35
N GLY A 72 -0.84 3.13 8.56
CA GLY A 72 0.56 3.46 8.71
C GLY A 72 1.00 3.52 10.19
N ASN A 73 2.11 4.15 10.50
CA ASN A 73 2.55 4.30 11.89
C ASN A 73 1.80 5.43 12.63
N ASP A 74 1.27 6.40 11.92
CA ASP A 74 0.52 7.51 12.49
C ASP A 74 -0.96 7.15 12.71
N GLU A 75 -1.49 6.13 12.01
CA GLU A 75 -2.69 5.42 12.44
C GLU A 75 -2.29 4.32 13.43
N TYR A 76 -2.45 4.61 14.72
CA TYR A 76 -2.13 3.64 15.77
C TYR A 76 -3.00 2.38 15.65
N ASP A 77 -2.40 1.21 15.87
CA ASP A 77 -3.10 -0.08 15.78
C ASP A 77 -4.35 -0.15 16.67
N THR A 78 -4.35 0.60 17.80
CA THR A 78 -5.48 0.71 18.71
C THR A 78 -6.68 1.47 18.15
N LEU A 79 -6.52 2.17 17.03
CA LEU A 79 -7.58 2.94 16.37
C LEU A 79 -8.31 2.14 15.29
N LEU A 80 -7.88 0.91 14.98
CA LEU A 80 -8.44 0.13 13.88
C LEU A 80 -9.95 -0.05 14.00
N ASP A 81 -10.45 -0.46 15.17
CA ASP A 81 -11.88 -0.71 15.38
C ASP A 81 -12.70 0.58 15.21
N THR A 82 -12.16 1.72 15.67
CA THR A 82 -12.78 3.03 15.48
C THR A 82 -12.80 3.43 14.01
N LEU A 83 -11.68 3.25 13.30
CA LEU A 83 -11.59 3.57 11.86
C LEU A 83 -12.55 2.73 11.03
N VAL A 84 -12.64 1.44 11.30
CA VAL A 84 -13.57 0.53 10.61
C VAL A 84 -15.03 0.96 10.85
N LYS A 85 -15.36 1.39 12.05
CA LYS A 85 -16.72 1.77 12.42
C LYS A 85 -17.13 3.16 11.91
N GLU A 86 -16.22 4.13 11.97
CA GLU A 86 -16.55 5.54 11.67
C GLU A 86 -16.34 5.88 10.19
N TYR A 87 -15.47 5.14 9.48
CA TYR A 87 -15.11 5.42 8.09
C TYR A 87 -15.38 4.20 7.18
N GLU A 88 -16.66 3.79 7.12
CA GLU A 88 -17.14 2.65 6.30
C GLU A 88 -16.95 2.84 4.79
N ASP A 89 -16.68 4.06 4.35
CA ASP A 89 -16.32 4.38 2.96
C ASP A 89 -14.99 3.76 2.53
N ILE A 90 -14.15 3.37 3.51
CA ILE A 90 -12.87 2.75 3.30
C ILE A 90 -12.94 1.26 3.70
N VAL A 91 -12.57 0.38 2.79
CA VAL A 91 -12.34 -1.02 3.15
C VAL A 91 -10.96 -1.13 3.80
N TRP A 92 -10.92 -1.31 5.10
CA TRP A 92 -9.70 -1.42 5.87
C TRP A 92 -9.12 -2.83 5.82
N LEU A 93 -7.84 -2.95 5.45
CA LEU A 93 -7.10 -4.20 5.48
C LEU A 93 -5.98 -4.13 6.54
N TYR A 94 -6.00 -5.05 7.48
CA TYR A 94 -4.99 -5.15 8.54
C TYR A 94 -4.44 -6.57 8.62
N ASP A 95 -3.30 -6.79 7.93
CA ASP A 95 -2.73 -8.11 7.72
C ASP A 95 -3.76 -9.11 7.15
N ASP A 96 -4.56 -8.64 6.19
CA ASP A 96 -5.69 -9.36 5.57
C ASP A 96 -5.74 -9.10 4.07
N LYS A 97 -6.69 -9.74 3.38
CA LYS A 97 -6.87 -9.68 1.92
C LYS A 97 -8.32 -9.50 1.51
N ILE A 98 -8.50 -9.00 0.31
CA ILE A 98 -9.78 -8.97 -0.41
C ILE A 98 -9.55 -9.40 -1.87
N ILE A 99 -10.56 -9.98 -2.50
CA ILE A 99 -10.60 -10.22 -3.95
C ILE A 99 -11.76 -9.42 -4.53
N LEU A 100 -11.49 -8.67 -5.58
CA LEU A 100 -12.45 -7.80 -6.26
C LEU A 100 -12.51 -8.16 -7.73
N GLU A 101 -13.71 -8.15 -8.30
CA GLU A 101 -13.90 -8.23 -9.74
C GLU A 101 -14.00 -6.82 -10.33
N ILE A 102 -13.05 -6.47 -11.20
CA ILE A 102 -13.00 -5.16 -11.89
C ILE A 102 -12.67 -5.37 -13.35
N ASN A 103 -13.56 -4.95 -14.27
CA ASN A 103 -13.39 -5.09 -15.72
C ASN A 103 -13.09 -6.55 -16.14
N ASP A 104 -13.80 -7.51 -15.57
CA ASP A 104 -13.62 -8.97 -15.74
C ASP A 104 -12.20 -9.47 -15.38
N LEU A 105 -11.51 -8.78 -14.48
CA LEU A 105 -10.28 -9.22 -13.85
C LEU A 105 -10.53 -9.42 -12.36
N SER A 106 -10.11 -10.57 -11.85
CA SER A 106 -10.06 -10.81 -10.42
C SER A 106 -8.77 -10.21 -9.85
N ILE A 107 -8.92 -9.26 -8.91
CA ILE A 107 -7.83 -8.51 -8.30
C ILE A 107 -7.75 -8.88 -6.83
N GLY A 108 -6.70 -9.60 -6.45
CA GLY A 108 -6.41 -9.91 -5.06
C GLY A 108 -5.52 -8.82 -4.44
N ILE A 109 -5.97 -8.24 -3.34
CA ILE A 109 -5.24 -7.20 -2.62
C ILE A 109 -4.96 -7.68 -1.21
N ILE A 110 -3.68 -7.70 -0.82
CA ILE A 110 -3.25 -7.93 0.55
C ILE A 110 -2.85 -6.58 1.14
N GLY A 111 -3.42 -6.24 2.29
CA GLY A 111 -3.11 -5.02 3.03
C GLY A 111 -2.37 -5.31 4.34
N THR A 112 -1.28 -4.59 4.60
CA THR A 112 -0.48 -4.73 5.81
C THR A 112 0.23 -3.43 6.17
N LYS A 113 0.45 -3.18 7.45
CA LYS A 113 1.40 -2.14 7.88
C LYS A 113 2.85 -2.48 7.46
N GLY A 114 3.14 -3.74 7.21
CA GLY A 114 4.49 -4.22 6.91
C GLY A 114 5.33 -4.48 8.16
N SER A 115 6.63 -4.64 7.99
CA SER A 115 7.58 -4.80 9.08
C SER A 115 8.87 -4.04 8.83
N LEU A 116 9.63 -3.82 9.90
CA LEU A 116 10.96 -3.23 9.85
C LEU A 116 12.01 -4.30 10.17
N ASP A 117 13.19 -4.23 9.56
CA ASP A 117 14.30 -5.11 9.92
C ASP A 117 14.85 -4.74 11.31
N LYS A 118 14.75 -3.46 11.67
CA LYS A 118 15.08 -2.95 13.01
C LYS A 118 13.95 -2.05 13.50
N PRO A 119 13.29 -2.37 14.63
CA PRO A 119 12.32 -1.46 15.23
C PRO A 119 12.97 -0.11 15.55
N THR A 120 12.21 0.97 15.46
CA THR A 120 12.67 2.28 15.93
C THR A 120 12.92 2.24 17.43
N TRP A 121 13.67 3.24 17.95
CA TRP A 121 13.89 3.36 19.39
C TRP A 121 12.55 3.45 20.14
N TRP A 122 11.63 4.27 19.65
CA TRP A 122 10.30 4.45 20.24
C TRP A 122 9.52 3.12 20.27
N GLN A 123 9.46 2.39 19.15
CA GLN A 123 8.77 1.11 19.08
C GLN A 123 9.38 0.07 20.02
N SER A 124 10.71 0.04 20.10
CA SER A 124 11.41 -0.90 20.99
C SER A 124 11.12 -0.64 22.46
N LYS A 125 10.87 0.63 22.84
CA LYS A 125 10.55 1.04 24.21
C LYS A 125 9.07 0.87 24.53
N ASN A 126 8.17 1.18 23.58
CA ASN A 126 6.75 1.34 23.86
C ASN A 126 5.88 0.17 23.38
N ILE A 127 6.37 -0.68 22.45
CA ILE A 127 5.60 -1.80 21.93
C ILE A 127 6.22 -3.12 22.40
N LYS A 128 5.50 -3.76 23.34
CA LYS A 128 5.94 -5.06 23.88
C LYS A 128 6.06 -6.09 22.76
N ASN A 129 7.17 -6.82 22.72
CA ASN A 129 7.40 -7.90 21.74
C ASN A 129 7.36 -7.46 20.27
N ILE A 130 7.68 -6.21 19.92
CA ILE A 130 7.62 -5.68 18.55
C ILE A 130 8.32 -6.58 17.52
N ARG A 131 9.47 -7.19 17.85
CA ARG A 131 10.19 -8.11 16.96
C ARG A 131 9.38 -9.38 16.66
N LYS A 132 8.62 -9.89 17.64
CA LYS A 132 7.72 -11.06 17.46
C LYS A 132 6.52 -10.67 16.61
N ILE A 133 5.96 -9.48 16.81
CA ILE A 133 4.88 -8.93 15.98
C ILE A 133 5.33 -8.90 14.52
N TYR A 134 6.50 -8.33 14.22
CA TYR A 134 7.04 -8.28 12.86
C TYR A 134 7.28 -9.67 12.26
N ALA A 135 7.85 -10.59 13.04
CA ALA A 135 8.06 -11.97 12.57
C ALA A 135 6.74 -12.69 12.24
N ASN A 136 5.72 -12.52 13.07
CA ASN A 136 4.39 -13.10 12.85
C ASN A 136 3.71 -12.48 11.63
N ARG A 137 3.81 -11.15 11.45
CA ARG A 137 3.28 -10.45 10.29
C ARG A 137 3.89 -10.97 8.99
N ILE A 138 5.20 -11.13 8.92
CA ILE A 138 5.88 -11.72 7.75
C ILE A 138 5.32 -13.11 7.42
N LYS A 139 5.13 -13.98 8.45
CA LYS A 139 4.54 -15.31 8.25
C LYS A 139 3.09 -15.24 7.74
N LYS A 140 2.29 -14.34 8.32
CA LYS A 140 0.88 -14.13 7.91
C LYS A 140 0.83 -13.67 6.45
N ILE A 141 1.62 -12.66 6.07
CA ILE A 141 1.65 -12.15 4.69
C ILE A 141 2.16 -13.22 3.71
N ALA A 142 3.14 -14.03 4.10
CA ALA A 142 3.58 -15.18 3.29
C ALA A 142 2.44 -16.17 3.00
N THR A 143 1.60 -16.45 4.00
CA THR A 143 0.41 -17.29 3.84
C THR A 143 -0.60 -16.67 2.88
N LEU A 144 -0.92 -15.38 3.05
CA LEU A 144 -1.87 -14.67 2.21
C LEU A 144 -1.39 -14.59 0.74
N LEU A 145 -0.10 -14.32 0.52
CA LEU A 145 0.50 -14.31 -0.81
C LEU A 145 0.42 -15.69 -1.48
N LYS A 146 0.71 -16.76 -0.71
CA LYS A 146 0.57 -18.15 -1.20
C LYS A 146 -0.88 -18.46 -1.60
N GLU A 147 -1.85 -18.05 -0.78
CA GLU A 147 -3.26 -18.28 -1.04
C GLU A 147 -3.79 -17.56 -2.27
N LEU A 148 -3.33 -16.32 -2.53
CA LEU A 148 -3.78 -15.54 -3.68
C LEU A 148 -3.11 -15.92 -4.99
N LYS A 149 -1.92 -16.51 -4.96
CA LYS A 149 -1.07 -16.74 -6.15
C LYS A 149 -1.77 -17.40 -7.35
N HIS A 150 -2.82 -18.20 -7.08
CA HIS A 150 -3.59 -18.91 -8.13
C HIS A 150 -5.09 -18.59 -8.08
N LYS A 151 -5.49 -17.56 -7.31
CA LYS A 151 -6.91 -17.22 -7.09
C LYS A 151 -7.32 -15.89 -7.70
N CYS A 152 -6.39 -15.16 -8.28
CA CYS A 152 -6.67 -13.87 -8.92
C CYS A 152 -5.80 -13.66 -10.16
N ASP A 153 -6.27 -12.82 -11.06
CA ASP A 153 -5.54 -12.43 -12.27
C ASP A 153 -4.40 -11.47 -11.96
N ILE A 154 -4.63 -10.56 -11.01
CA ILE A 154 -3.66 -9.56 -10.55
C ILE A 154 -3.55 -9.64 -9.05
N MET A 155 -2.32 -9.75 -8.54
CA MET A 155 -2.03 -9.76 -7.10
C MET A 155 -1.30 -8.49 -6.68
N ILE A 156 -1.90 -7.72 -5.75
CA ILE A 156 -1.37 -6.48 -5.20
C ILE A 156 -0.98 -6.71 -3.74
N LEU A 157 0.22 -6.30 -3.37
CA LEU A 157 0.63 -6.16 -1.98
C LEU A 157 0.67 -4.67 -1.63
N LEU A 158 -0.25 -4.24 -0.76
CA LEU A 158 -0.31 -2.89 -0.22
C LEU A 158 0.35 -2.90 1.16
N SER A 159 1.46 -2.19 1.32
CA SER A 159 2.23 -2.10 2.56
C SER A 159 2.44 -0.63 2.95
N HIS A 160 2.55 -0.33 4.26
CA HIS A 160 2.98 1.01 4.63
C HIS A 160 4.51 1.10 4.64
N TYR A 161 5.19 0.25 5.39
CA TYR A 161 6.66 0.24 5.41
C TYR A 161 7.23 -0.25 4.08
N ALA A 162 8.42 0.26 3.72
CA ALA A 162 9.09 -0.14 2.50
C ALA A 162 9.42 -1.65 2.51
N VAL A 163 9.17 -2.29 1.38
CA VAL A 163 9.34 -3.73 1.21
C VAL A 163 10.72 -4.12 0.67
N THR A 164 11.53 -3.13 0.32
CA THR A 164 12.89 -3.28 -0.19
C THR A 164 13.69 -2.02 0.08
N TYR A 165 14.99 -2.16 0.25
CA TYR A 165 15.89 -1.01 0.40
C TYR A 165 16.16 -0.29 -0.94
N LYS A 166 15.77 -0.87 -2.08
CA LYS A 166 15.92 -0.23 -3.40
C LYS A 166 15.15 1.08 -3.50
N ASN A 167 13.99 1.20 -2.82
CA ASN A 167 13.18 2.42 -2.77
C ASN A 167 13.59 3.41 -1.66
N LEU A 168 14.69 3.14 -0.93
CA LEU A 168 15.15 4.02 0.15
C LEU A 168 16.32 4.94 -0.28
N VAL A 169 16.65 4.96 -1.56
CA VAL A 169 17.67 5.88 -2.09
C VAL A 169 17.19 7.32 -1.87
N GLY A 170 18.00 8.15 -1.21
CA GLY A 170 17.62 9.51 -0.75
C GLY A 170 17.43 9.58 0.76
N GLU A 171 17.06 8.47 1.40
CA GLU A 171 17.03 8.36 2.86
C GLU A 171 18.43 8.09 3.43
N PRO A 172 18.75 8.56 4.65
CA PRO A 172 20.02 8.22 5.30
C PRO A 172 20.17 6.69 5.46
N LYS A 173 21.26 6.12 4.95
CA LYS A 173 21.48 4.66 4.96
C LYS A 173 21.41 4.04 6.36
N SER A 174 21.80 4.80 7.39
CA SER A 174 21.78 4.34 8.80
C SER A 174 20.38 4.00 9.33
N ILE A 175 19.32 4.59 8.74
CA ILE A 175 17.93 4.37 9.15
C ILE A 175 17.16 3.40 8.24
N TRP A 176 17.73 2.93 7.13
CA TRP A 176 17.03 2.03 6.21
C TRP A 176 16.38 0.82 6.89
N PRO A 177 17.04 0.14 7.86
CA PRO A 177 16.41 -0.97 8.59
C PRO A 177 15.20 -0.55 9.44
N MET A 178 15.05 0.76 9.72
CA MET A 178 13.92 1.36 10.45
C MET A 178 12.86 1.98 9.50
N LEU A 179 13.06 1.89 8.19
CA LEU A 179 12.12 2.35 7.17
C LEU A 179 11.50 1.20 6.37
N GLY A 180 12.13 0.04 6.36
CA GLY A 180 11.65 -1.10 5.60
C GLY A 180 12.28 -2.43 6.02
N SER A 181 11.99 -3.48 5.23
CA SER A 181 12.45 -4.83 5.54
C SER A 181 12.84 -5.61 4.30
N ASN A 182 14.07 -6.10 4.25
CA ASN A 182 14.54 -7.05 3.24
C ASN A 182 13.86 -8.42 3.35
N ARG A 183 13.26 -8.75 4.50
CA ARG A 183 12.45 -9.98 4.63
C ARG A 183 11.21 -9.95 3.76
N PHE A 184 10.63 -8.77 3.53
CA PHE A 184 9.56 -8.61 2.55
C PHE A 184 10.07 -8.75 1.12
N GLU A 185 11.28 -8.32 0.83
CA GLU A 185 11.91 -8.55 -0.47
C GLU A 185 12.00 -10.04 -0.80
N GLU A 186 12.33 -10.90 0.19
CA GLU A 186 12.36 -12.35 0.01
C GLU A 186 10.96 -12.93 -0.26
N LEU A 187 9.90 -12.38 0.35
CA LEU A 187 8.52 -12.77 0.03
C LEU A 187 8.16 -12.39 -1.41
N ILE A 188 8.55 -11.19 -1.85
CA ILE A 188 8.33 -10.73 -3.23
C ILE A 188 9.04 -11.65 -4.22
N LYS A 189 10.31 -11.99 -4.00
CA LYS A 189 11.08 -12.92 -4.83
C LYS A 189 10.40 -14.29 -4.93
N LYS A 190 9.82 -14.79 -3.85
CA LYS A 190 9.20 -16.12 -3.77
C LYS A 190 7.81 -16.17 -4.40
N TYR A 191 6.96 -15.19 -4.11
CA TYR A 191 5.53 -15.25 -4.47
C TYR A 191 5.16 -14.44 -5.70
N ARG A 192 6.03 -13.47 -6.09
CA ARG A 192 5.88 -12.66 -7.32
C ARG A 192 4.51 -11.98 -7.43
N PRO A 193 4.08 -11.11 -6.48
CA PRO A 193 2.92 -10.27 -6.73
C PRO A 193 3.14 -9.42 -7.98
N ASP A 194 2.10 -9.11 -8.74
CA ASP A 194 2.22 -8.29 -9.95
C ASP A 194 2.67 -6.87 -9.61
N VAL A 195 2.20 -6.33 -8.49
CA VAL A 195 2.61 -5.00 -8.01
C VAL A 195 2.69 -4.96 -6.48
N VAL A 196 3.63 -4.19 -5.98
CA VAL A 196 3.72 -3.77 -4.58
C VAL A 196 3.62 -2.26 -4.51
N ILE A 197 2.81 -1.77 -3.58
CA ILE A 197 2.61 -0.35 -3.33
C ILE A 197 2.94 -0.10 -1.86
N HIS A 198 3.82 0.87 -1.59
CA HIS A 198 4.16 1.23 -0.22
C HIS A 198 4.33 2.74 -0.04
N GLY A 199 4.38 3.20 1.20
CA GLY A 199 4.64 4.58 1.62
C GLY A 199 5.92 4.73 2.42
N HIS A 200 5.87 5.56 3.45
CA HIS A 200 6.82 5.73 4.55
C HIS A 200 8.20 6.32 4.18
N ALA A 201 8.72 6.12 2.99
CA ALA A 201 10.02 6.65 2.56
C ALA A 201 9.86 8.03 1.93
N HIS A 202 9.79 9.07 2.78
CA HIS A 202 9.43 10.43 2.38
C HIS A 202 10.48 11.15 1.54
N ARG A 203 11.77 10.82 1.76
CA ARG A 203 12.91 11.44 1.04
C ARG A 203 13.41 10.59 -0.10
N SER A 204 12.69 9.51 -0.43
CA SER A 204 13.12 8.64 -1.52
C SER A 204 13.16 9.39 -2.84
N THR A 205 14.30 9.33 -3.50
CA THR A 205 14.48 9.81 -4.89
C THR A 205 14.25 8.71 -5.91
N ARG A 206 14.03 7.47 -5.47
CA ARG A 206 13.71 6.31 -6.30
C ARG A 206 12.34 5.77 -5.91
N THR A 207 11.28 6.42 -6.37
CA THR A 207 9.90 6.03 -6.05
C THR A 207 9.39 4.82 -6.83
N TYR A 208 10.16 4.30 -7.79
CA TYR A 208 9.88 3.10 -8.56
C TYR A 208 11.09 2.17 -8.64
N THR A 209 10.86 0.87 -8.54
CA THR A 209 11.84 -0.18 -8.78
C THR A 209 11.15 -1.48 -9.17
N GLU A 210 11.94 -2.48 -9.57
CA GLU A 210 11.46 -3.83 -9.86
C GLU A 210 12.30 -4.89 -9.12
N ILE A 211 11.63 -5.96 -8.75
CA ILE A 211 12.24 -7.21 -8.29
C ILE A 211 11.68 -8.30 -9.18
N TYR A 212 12.49 -8.80 -10.10
CA TYR A 212 12.05 -9.61 -11.23
C TYR A 212 10.91 -8.88 -11.97
N ASP A 213 9.73 -9.51 -12.15
CA ASP A 213 8.58 -8.95 -12.84
C ASP A 213 7.65 -8.14 -11.91
N THR A 214 7.92 -8.15 -10.60
CA THR A 214 7.14 -7.39 -9.61
C THR A 214 7.50 -5.91 -9.66
N LYS A 215 6.54 -5.08 -10.00
CA LYS A 215 6.67 -3.61 -9.97
C LYS A 215 6.45 -3.09 -8.56
N ILE A 216 7.34 -2.22 -8.07
CA ILE A 216 7.30 -1.69 -6.71
C ILE A 216 7.25 -0.16 -6.75
N TYR A 217 6.21 0.41 -6.16
CA TYR A 217 5.98 1.84 -6.11
C TYR A 217 6.01 2.35 -4.67
N ASN A 218 6.84 3.33 -4.40
CA ASN A 218 6.69 4.20 -3.23
C ASN A 218 5.72 5.32 -3.59
N VAL A 219 4.55 5.35 -2.96
CA VAL A 219 3.49 6.33 -3.22
C VAL A 219 3.40 7.40 -2.13
N ALA A 220 4.42 7.51 -1.28
CA ALA A 220 4.50 8.55 -0.27
C ALA A 220 4.34 9.94 -0.92
N PHE A 221 3.34 10.69 -0.48
CA PHE A 221 3.02 12.00 -1.03
C PHE A 221 4.22 12.97 -0.95
N PRO A 222 4.99 13.03 0.15
CA PRO A 222 6.18 13.87 0.23
C PRO A 222 7.26 13.53 -0.79
N ALA A 223 7.43 12.23 -1.11
CA ALA A 223 8.44 11.78 -2.07
C ALA A 223 8.05 12.05 -3.52
N ASN A 224 6.74 12.01 -3.85
CA ASN A 224 6.24 12.15 -5.20
C ASN A 224 5.75 13.58 -5.52
N GLY A 225 5.35 14.35 -4.51
CA GLY A 225 4.67 15.64 -4.68
C GLY A 225 3.32 15.57 -5.40
N LYS A 226 2.79 14.36 -5.62
CA LYS A 226 1.54 14.08 -6.35
C LYS A 226 0.95 12.73 -5.96
N ILE A 227 -0.33 12.55 -6.29
CA ILE A 227 -1.00 11.26 -6.24
C ILE A 227 -0.53 10.39 -7.41
N VAL A 228 -0.23 9.10 -7.16
CA VAL A 228 0.36 8.20 -8.16
C VAL A 228 -0.74 7.42 -8.89
N ILE A 229 -0.65 7.36 -10.21
CA ILE A 229 -1.51 6.52 -11.06
C ILE A 229 -0.69 5.35 -11.58
N ILE A 230 -1.15 4.13 -11.30
CA ILE A 230 -0.48 2.88 -11.66
C ILE A 230 -1.32 2.16 -12.70
N LYS A 231 -0.72 1.85 -13.85
CA LYS A 231 -1.35 1.06 -14.93
C LYS A 231 -0.91 -0.38 -14.80
N LEU A 232 -1.86 -1.27 -14.59
CA LEU A 232 -1.66 -2.70 -14.59
C LEU A 232 -2.24 -3.29 -15.86
N LYS A 233 -1.46 -4.12 -16.51
CA LYS A 233 -1.83 -4.85 -17.72
C LYS A 233 -1.72 -6.33 -17.44
N LYS A 234 -2.72 -7.09 -17.87
CA LYS A 234 -2.66 -8.55 -17.87
C LYS A 234 -2.84 -9.04 -19.29
N GLU A 235 -1.80 -9.68 -19.81
CA GLU A 235 -1.93 -10.48 -21.02
C GLU A 235 -2.74 -11.73 -20.68
N LYS A 236 -3.75 -12.07 -21.49
CA LYS A 236 -4.37 -13.39 -21.40
C LYS A 236 -3.27 -14.42 -21.67
N LYS A 237 -2.88 -15.18 -20.65
CA LYS A 237 -2.07 -16.38 -20.88
C LYS A 237 -2.86 -17.29 -21.81
N GLY A 238 -2.37 -17.51 -23.03
CA GLY A 238 -2.97 -18.46 -23.96
C GLY A 238 -2.95 -19.86 -23.32
N ILE A 239 -3.96 -20.68 -23.68
CA ILE A 239 -4.17 -22.05 -23.16
C ILE A 239 -2.93 -22.95 -23.35
N LEU A 240 -2.01 -22.60 -24.24
CA LEU A 240 -0.77 -23.36 -24.54
C LEU A 240 0.28 -23.39 -23.42
N GLN A 241 0.20 -22.58 -22.38
CA GLN A 241 1.15 -22.60 -21.24
C GLN A 241 0.78 -23.56 -20.11
N TYR A 242 -0.29 -24.32 -20.24
CA TYR A 242 -0.70 -25.33 -19.26
C TYR A 242 -0.20 -26.76 -19.60
N PHE A 243 0.61 -26.90 -20.65
CA PHE A 243 1.12 -28.20 -21.13
C PHE A 243 2.65 -28.32 -21.09
N GLU A 244 3.34 -27.45 -20.32
CA GLU A 244 4.76 -27.62 -19.98
C GLU A 244 4.96 -27.94 -18.49
#